data_744c8065be1fb812e45f4df386a37044
#
_entry.id   744c8065be1fb812e45f4df386a37044
#
_cell.length_a   1.000
_cell.length_b   1.000
_cell.length_c   1.000
_cell.angle_alpha   90.00
_cell.angle_beta   90.00
_cell.angle_gamma   90.00
#
_symmetry.space_group_name_H-M   'P 1'
#
loop_
_entity.id
_entity.type
_entity.pdbx_description
1 polymer ?
#
loop_
_entity_poly.entity_id
_entity_poly.type
_entity_poly.pdbx_seq_one_letter_code
_entity_poly.pdbx_strand_id
1 'polypeptide(L)'
;MIKKIVLCLITILLSFSIMACNEAFRRGVKYNKKPFTNPIAPQSVADPFIIYDNQTQYYYGLYTEGVHLKIYRHRHVAELFTDGEGKTIFVPDGTHGIWGDIWAPDMHKGCDGCWYVYASGRITNEPGEKRIFGLKSLTGDPFGDWEFIGIPAPDVYSIDPTVFVTDLGDTYMCYSRVDPVYGQVLDITKMINPSRCGAAYTIARAELDWEAVAPHTGSNAILEGGFFVENKGRLFLIYSANGCFSKYYALGVLEYTGGDPCLAQSWKKHPEPLLSFGNGVYGPGHASFFRSPDGTELWCAYHGMDNANSDMSPDYRYCHLQRVEFDKSGYPVMGEPIGGDTLITPPSGEKE
;
A
#
# COMPACT_ATOMS: atom_id res chain seq x y z
N MET A 1 -9.41 47.50 33.65
CA MET A 1 -9.69 47.55 32.22
C MET A 1 -8.40 47.57 31.39
N ILE A 2 -7.43 48.40 31.69
CA ILE A 2 -6.16 48.56 30.94
C ILE A 2 -5.33 47.24 30.85
N LYS A 3 -5.21 46.46 31.95
CA LYS A 3 -4.45 45.20 31.93
C LYS A 3 -5.02 44.09 31.01
N LYS A 4 -6.33 44.07 30.76
CA LYS A 4 -6.96 43.11 29.84
C LYS A 4 -6.73 43.49 28.38
N ILE A 5 -6.66 44.80 28.08
CA ILE A 5 -6.42 45.32 26.74
C ILE A 5 -4.95 45.10 26.32
N VAL A 6 -4.01 45.26 27.24
CA VAL A 6 -2.58 44.99 26.99
C VAL A 6 -2.32 43.51 26.74
N LEU A 7 -2.99 42.62 27.47
CA LEU A 7 -2.84 41.18 27.30
C LEU A 7 -3.42 40.68 25.94
N CYS A 8 -4.56 41.23 25.51
CA CYS A 8 -5.12 40.95 24.17
C CYS A 8 -4.23 41.44 23.04
N LEU A 9 -3.63 42.66 23.18
CA LEU A 9 -2.71 43.18 22.17
C LEU A 9 -1.41 42.37 22.05
N ILE A 10 -0.87 41.86 23.15
CA ILE A 10 0.32 40.99 23.16
C ILE A 10 0.01 39.65 22.50
N THR A 11 -1.18 39.03 22.76
CA THR A 11 -1.58 37.77 22.13
C THR A 11 -1.80 37.89 20.63
N ILE A 12 -2.38 39.02 20.19
CA ILE A 12 -2.58 39.34 18.77
C ILE A 12 -1.23 39.58 18.06
N LEU A 13 -0.31 40.33 18.66
CA LEU A 13 1.03 40.56 18.11
C LEU A 13 1.86 39.27 18.05
N LEU A 14 1.77 38.36 19.03
CA LEU A 14 2.42 37.06 19.02
C LEU A 14 1.84 36.16 17.92
N SER A 15 0.52 36.14 17.74
CA SER A 15 -0.10 35.36 16.67
C SER A 15 0.26 35.86 15.27
N PHE A 16 0.33 37.20 15.05
CA PHE A 16 0.80 37.79 13.83
C PHE A 16 2.31 37.54 13.57
N SER A 17 3.14 37.54 14.61
CA SER A 17 4.56 37.23 14.50
C SER A 17 4.80 35.77 14.15
N ILE A 18 4.02 34.83 14.71
CA ILE A 18 4.09 33.39 14.39
C ILE A 18 3.58 33.13 12.97
N MET A 19 2.49 33.80 12.54
CA MET A 19 2.02 33.70 11.15
C MET A 19 3.04 34.29 10.15
N ALA A 20 3.61 35.45 10.42
CA ALA A 20 4.60 36.07 9.56
C ALA A 20 5.91 35.24 9.51
N CYS A 21 6.33 34.62 10.61
CA CYS A 21 7.48 33.73 10.65
C CYS A 21 7.21 32.44 9.85
N ASN A 22 6.00 31.88 9.95
CA ASN A 22 5.58 30.74 9.15
C ASN A 22 5.48 31.06 7.65
N GLU A 23 4.99 32.24 7.28
CA GLU A 23 4.96 32.67 5.88
C GLU A 23 6.35 32.98 5.33
N ALA A 24 7.24 33.60 6.11
CA ALA A 24 8.61 33.83 5.72
C ALA A 24 9.41 32.54 5.56
N PHE A 25 9.17 31.56 6.44
CA PHE A 25 9.76 30.22 6.33
C PHE A 25 9.25 29.48 5.09
N ARG A 26 7.95 29.57 4.78
CA ARG A 26 7.36 28.99 3.56
C ARG A 26 7.86 29.63 2.25
N ARG A 27 8.21 30.94 2.27
CA ARG A 27 8.74 31.63 1.08
C ARG A 27 10.15 31.20 0.65
N GLY A 28 10.89 30.48 1.49
CA GLY A 28 12.21 29.94 1.16
C GLY A 28 12.19 28.48 0.64
N VAL A 29 11.08 27.75 0.83
CA VAL A 29 10.98 26.36 0.39
C VAL A 29 10.49 26.31 -1.05
N LYS A 30 11.30 25.72 -1.93
CA LYS A 30 10.91 25.42 -3.29
C LYS A 30 10.24 24.06 -3.34
N TYR A 31 9.13 23.99 -4.05
CA TYR A 31 8.36 22.75 -4.23
C TYR A 31 8.57 22.22 -5.64
N ASN A 32 8.69 20.89 -5.74
CA ASN A 32 8.77 20.21 -7.03
C ASN A 32 7.48 20.46 -7.83
N LYS A 33 7.65 21.00 -9.04
CA LYS A 33 6.57 21.26 -10.00
C LYS A 33 6.83 20.58 -11.33
N LYS A 34 7.89 19.78 -11.42
CA LYS A 34 8.25 19.05 -12.65
C LYS A 34 7.22 17.95 -12.87
N PRO A 35 6.31 18.07 -13.86
CA PRO A 35 5.34 17.03 -14.10
C PRO A 35 6.01 15.75 -14.60
N PHE A 36 5.34 14.63 -14.35
CA PHE A 36 5.78 13.31 -14.79
C PHE A 36 4.66 12.60 -15.55
N THR A 37 4.94 11.46 -16.12
CA THR A 37 3.98 10.57 -16.78
C THR A 37 4.06 9.17 -16.19
N ASN A 38 2.98 8.40 -16.30
CA ASN A 38 2.98 6.97 -16.04
C ASN A 38 3.45 6.17 -17.27
N PRO A 39 4.05 4.98 -17.08
CA PRO A 39 4.54 4.46 -15.80
C PRO A 39 5.75 5.25 -15.30
N ILE A 40 5.98 5.28 -13.98
CA ILE A 40 7.09 6.02 -13.36
C ILE A 40 8.44 5.30 -13.47
N ALA A 41 8.46 4.07 -13.99
CA ALA A 41 9.67 3.30 -14.22
C ALA A 41 9.53 2.47 -15.52
N PRO A 42 10.59 2.37 -16.33
CA PRO A 42 10.56 1.61 -17.58
C PRO A 42 10.64 0.09 -17.37
N GLN A 43 11.14 -0.36 -16.21
CA GLN A 43 11.18 -1.78 -15.84
C GLN A 43 9.89 -2.20 -15.15
N SER A 44 9.66 -3.51 -15.08
CA SER A 44 8.58 -4.07 -14.27
C SER A 44 8.78 -3.69 -12.80
N VAL A 45 7.74 -3.12 -12.21
CA VAL A 45 7.61 -2.82 -10.78
C VAL A 45 6.27 -3.38 -10.34
N ALA A 46 6.26 -4.67 -10.05
CA ALA A 46 5.07 -5.40 -9.66
C ALA A 46 4.78 -5.21 -8.17
N ASP A 47 3.48 -5.14 -7.83
CA ASP A 47 3.02 -5.06 -6.46
C ASP A 47 3.69 -3.89 -5.70
N PRO A 48 3.60 -2.63 -6.24
CA PRO A 48 4.33 -1.50 -5.72
C PRO A 48 3.79 -1.08 -4.35
N PHE A 49 4.68 -0.97 -3.39
CA PHE A 49 4.41 -0.33 -2.11
C PHE A 49 5.16 1.00 -2.04
N ILE A 50 4.48 2.09 -1.67
CA ILE A 50 5.09 3.40 -1.47
C ILE A 50 4.55 4.03 -0.20
N ILE A 51 5.44 4.64 0.59
CA ILE A 51 5.10 5.46 1.75
C ILE A 51 6.01 6.69 1.82
N TYR A 52 5.49 7.81 2.30
CA TYR A 52 6.28 9.00 2.62
C TYR A 52 6.49 9.09 4.13
N ASP A 53 7.74 9.23 4.57
CA ASP A 53 8.06 9.45 5.97
C ASP A 53 8.40 10.92 6.24
N ASN A 54 7.57 11.57 7.06
CA ASN A 54 7.73 12.97 7.42
C ASN A 54 9.01 13.25 8.24
N GLN A 55 9.55 12.24 8.92
CA GLN A 55 10.74 12.38 9.75
C GLN A 55 12.01 12.49 8.90
N THR A 56 12.16 11.61 7.93
CA THR A 56 13.30 11.56 7.02
C THR A 56 13.11 12.43 5.78
N GLN A 57 11.87 12.78 5.45
CA GLN A 57 11.47 13.51 4.24
C GLN A 57 11.84 12.78 2.94
N TYR A 58 11.70 11.45 2.96
CA TYR A 58 11.86 10.59 1.80
C TYR A 58 10.59 9.79 1.52
N TYR A 59 10.36 9.50 0.26
CA TYR A 59 9.56 8.36 -0.14
C TYR A 59 10.40 7.11 0.02
N TYR A 60 9.76 6.06 0.53
CA TYR A 60 10.30 4.70 0.57
C TYR A 60 9.41 3.83 -0.29
N GLY A 61 10.04 2.98 -1.11
CA GLY A 61 9.33 2.07 -1.99
C GLY A 61 9.89 0.66 -1.91
N LEU A 62 9.00 -0.30 -2.05
CA LEU A 62 9.31 -1.72 -2.20
C LEU A 62 8.45 -2.27 -3.33
N TYR A 63 8.86 -3.38 -3.94
CA TYR A 63 8.06 -4.09 -4.92
C TYR A 63 8.51 -5.55 -5.02
N THR A 64 7.77 -6.38 -5.74
CA THR A 64 8.12 -7.79 -5.96
C THR A 64 9.33 -7.90 -6.89
N GLU A 65 10.48 -8.28 -6.33
CA GLU A 65 11.71 -8.59 -7.08
C GLU A 65 12.00 -10.10 -7.13
N GLY A 66 11.31 -10.90 -6.31
CA GLY A 66 11.41 -12.36 -6.29
C GLY A 66 12.64 -12.92 -5.59
N VAL A 67 13.79 -12.29 -5.74
CA VAL A 67 15.10 -12.82 -5.32
C VAL A 67 15.62 -12.24 -4.00
N HIS A 68 15.14 -11.09 -3.59
CA HIS A 68 15.48 -10.42 -2.34
C HIS A 68 14.40 -9.41 -1.98
N LEU A 69 14.50 -8.84 -0.78
CA LEU A 69 13.69 -7.72 -0.34
C LEU A 69 14.56 -6.48 -0.25
N LYS A 70 14.19 -5.45 -0.99
CA LYS A 70 14.95 -4.23 -1.13
C LYS A 70 14.07 -3.01 -0.91
N ILE A 71 14.55 -2.05 -0.14
CA ILE A 71 13.91 -0.74 0.03
C ILE A 71 14.61 0.24 -0.89
N TYR A 72 13.82 1.03 -1.62
CA TYR A 72 14.28 2.19 -2.37
C TYR A 72 13.88 3.45 -1.63
N ARG A 73 14.67 4.52 -1.73
CA ARG A 73 14.29 5.83 -1.24
C ARG A 73 14.64 6.92 -2.22
N HIS A 74 13.75 7.89 -2.35
CA HIS A 74 13.99 9.12 -3.12
C HIS A 74 13.16 10.28 -2.56
N ARG A 75 13.54 11.53 -2.86
CA ARG A 75 12.77 12.71 -2.44
C ARG A 75 11.59 12.99 -3.36
N HIS A 76 11.66 12.54 -4.60
CA HIS A 76 10.60 12.67 -5.61
C HIS A 76 10.02 11.29 -5.92
N VAL A 77 8.71 11.15 -5.77
CA VAL A 77 8.06 9.84 -5.94
C VAL A 77 8.18 9.30 -7.36
N ALA A 78 8.14 10.19 -8.36
CA ALA A 78 8.24 9.79 -9.77
C ALA A 78 9.63 9.23 -10.15
N GLU A 79 10.66 9.48 -9.35
CA GLU A 79 12.03 9.04 -9.57
C GLU A 79 12.43 7.89 -8.62
N LEU A 80 11.49 7.42 -7.78
CA LEU A 80 11.76 6.46 -6.71
C LEU A 80 12.35 5.14 -7.20
N PHE A 81 11.83 4.60 -8.29
CA PHE A 81 12.26 3.30 -8.83
C PHE A 81 13.23 3.42 -10.02
N THR A 82 13.63 4.62 -10.42
CA THR A 82 14.66 4.85 -11.45
C THR A 82 15.97 5.35 -10.87
N ASP A 83 15.92 6.45 -10.10
CA ASP A 83 17.09 7.12 -9.54
C ASP A 83 17.21 6.93 -8.01
N GLY A 84 16.23 6.25 -7.40
CA GLY A 84 16.21 5.99 -5.97
C GLY A 84 17.39 5.14 -5.48
N GLU A 85 17.95 5.53 -4.34
CA GLU A 85 18.94 4.74 -3.64
C GLU A 85 18.28 3.45 -3.12
N GLY A 86 18.88 2.29 -3.41
CA GLY A 86 18.33 1.00 -3.00
C GLY A 86 19.19 0.31 -1.94
N LYS A 87 18.56 -0.27 -0.91
CA LYS A 87 19.19 -1.09 0.13
C LYS A 87 18.50 -2.43 0.25
N THR A 88 19.24 -3.53 0.06
CA THR A 88 18.74 -4.87 0.35
C THR A 88 18.66 -5.06 1.87
N ILE A 89 17.49 -5.46 2.35
CA ILE A 89 17.18 -5.67 3.77
C ILE A 89 16.98 -7.14 4.12
N PHE A 90 16.76 -8.00 3.12
CA PHE A 90 16.64 -9.44 3.33
C PHE A 90 17.01 -10.20 2.05
N VAL A 91 17.77 -11.30 2.23
CA VAL A 91 18.09 -12.26 1.18
C VAL A 91 17.62 -13.64 1.64
N PRO A 92 16.74 -14.32 0.90
CA PRO A 92 16.28 -15.65 1.24
C PRO A 92 17.37 -16.68 0.92
N ASP A 93 18.00 -17.21 1.94
CA ASP A 93 19.04 -18.25 1.85
C ASP A 93 18.67 -19.56 2.56
N GLY A 94 17.42 -19.67 3.01
CA GLY A 94 16.90 -20.80 3.77
C GLY A 94 17.20 -20.74 5.28
N THR A 95 18.09 -19.86 5.75
CA THR A 95 18.47 -19.76 7.17
C THR A 95 17.27 -19.52 8.08
N HIS A 96 16.30 -18.72 7.61
CA HIS A 96 15.07 -18.39 8.33
C HIS A 96 13.85 -19.21 7.84
N GLY A 97 14.07 -20.28 7.07
CA GLY A 97 13.01 -21.07 6.45
C GLY A 97 12.35 -20.38 5.24
N ILE A 98 12.99 -19.31 4.71
CA ILE A 98 12.56 -18.61 3.48
C ILE A 98 13.60 -18.89 2.40
N TRP A 99 13.15 -19.44 1.26
CA TRP A 99 14.04 -19.94 0.19
C TRP A 99 13.97 -19.15 -1.12
N GLY A 100 13.08 -18.18 -1.24
CA GLY A 100 12.92 -17.39 -2.45
C GLY A 100 11.51 -16.89 -2.67
N ASP A 101 11.21 -16.47 -3.89
CA ASP A 101 9.90 -15.97 -4.31
C ASP A 101 9.37 -14.89 -3.35
N ILE A 102 10.16 -13.86 -3.13
CA ILE A 102 9.78 -12.73 -2.27
C ILE A 102 8.79 -11.86 -3.03
N TRP A 103 7.54 -11.83 -2.57
CA TRP A 103 6.44 -11.15 -3.22
C TRP A 103 5.74 -10.16 -2.28
N ALA A 104 5.14 -9.14 -2.90
CA ALA A 104 4.17 -8.21 -2.32
C ALA A 104 4.55 -7.71 -0.91
N PRO A 105 5.64 -6.97 -0.78
CA PRO A 105 6.02 -6.39 0.51
C PRO A 105 5.12 -5.22 0.89
N ASP A 106 4.69 -5.20 2.17
CA ASP A 106 4.01 -4.10 2.82
C ASP A 106 4.85 -3.57 3.99
N MET A 107 5.01 -2.27 4.12
CA MET A 107 5.78 -1.64 5.18
C MET A 107 4.96 -0.64 5.98
N HIS A 108 4.98 -0.75 7.30
CA HIS A 108 4.26 0.17 8.17
C HIS A 108 5.05 0.48 9.44
N LYS A 109 4.65 1.55 10.12
CA LYS A 109 5.21 1.94 11.41
C LYS A 109 4.34 1.38 12.53
N GLY A 110 4.94 0.59 13.41
CA GLY A 110 4.26 0.03 14.57
C GLY A 110 4.01 1.07 15.67
N CYS A 111 3.13 0.73 16.62
CA CYS A 111 2.85 1.55 17.79
C CYS A 111 4.09 1.80 18.68
N ASP A 112 5.11 0.94 18.58
CA ASP A 112 6.41 1.09 19.26
C ASP A 112 7.36 2.05 18.55
N GLY A 113 6.94 2.64 17.43
CA GLY A 113 7.72 3.55 16.60
C GLY A 113 8.73 2.88 15.68
N CYS A 114 8.85 1.55 15.71
CA CYS A 114 9.68 0.78 14.79
C CYS A 114 8.98 0.58 13.44
N TRP A 115 9.75 0.38 12.39
CA TRP A 115 9.23 -0.01 11.10
C TRP A 115 9.16 -1.54 10.99
N TYR A 116 8.13 -2.02 10.34
CA TYR A 116 7.90 -3.43 10.06
C TYR A 116 7.66 -3.61 8.57
N VAL A 117 8.24 -4.67 8.00
CA VAL A 117 7.94 -5.12 6.64
C VAL A 117 7.40 -6.53 6.74
N TYR A 118 6.26 -6.77 6.13
CA TYR A 118 5.75 -8.11 5.88
C TYR A 118 5.79 -8.38 4.38
N ALA A 119 6.18 -9.58 4.00
CA ALA A 119 6.22 -10.02 2.61
C ALA A 119 5.91 -11.50 2.53
N SER A 120 5.54 -11.97 1.36
CA SER A 120 5.37 -13.40 1.09
C SER A 120 6.69 -14.01 0.68
N GLY A 121 6.98 -15.23 1.13
CA GLY A 121 8.17 -15.96 0.75
C GLY A 121 7.92 -17.47 0.67
N ARG A 122 8.65 -18.14 -0.20
CA ARG A 122 8.61 -19.58 -0.36
C ARG A 122 9.34 -20.26 0.81
N ILE A 123 8.64 -21.19 1.50
CA ILE A 123 9.15 -21.82 2.72
C ILE A 123 9.85 -23.18 2.49
N THR A 124 9.88 -23.64 1.25
CA THR A 124 10.58 -24.88 0.86
C THR A 124 11.58 -24.60 -0.25
N ASN A 125 12.56 -25.47 -0.44
CA ASN A 125 13.47 -25.36 -1.58
C ASN A 125 12.79 -25.69 -2.92
N GLU A 126 11.65 -26.40 -2.88
CA GLU A 126 10.82 -26.70 -4.04
C GLU A 126 9.76 -25.61 -4.27
N PRO A 127 9.31 -25.36 -5.51
CA PRO A 127 8.22 -24.44 -5.80
C PRO A 127 6.92 -24.80 -5.07
N GLY A 128 6.16 -23.81 -4.65
CA GLY A 128 4.79 -23.99 -4.14
C GLY A 128 4.49 -23.21 -2.88
N GLU A 129 4.65 -23.81 -1.74
CA GLU A 129 4.18 -23.30 -0.45
C GLU A 129 4.78 -21.94 -0.09
N LYS A 130 3.93 -20.96 0.13
CA LYS A 130 4.30 -19.60 0.55
C LYS A 130 3.72 -19.25 1.91
N ARG A 131 4.46 -18.45 2.65
CA ARG A 131 4.02 -17.87 3.94
C ARG A 131 4.44 -16.41 4.01
N ILE A 132 3.69 -15.68 4.78
CA ILE A 132 4.07 -14.33 5.16
C ILE A 132 5.19 -14.43 6.20
N PHE A 133 6.25 -13.66 6.00
CA PHE A 133 7.30 -13.46 6.99
C PHE A 133 7.41 -11.98 7.35
N GLY A 134 7.99 -11.69 8.51
CA GLY A 134 8.14 -10.34 9.02
C GLY A 134 9.58 -9.95 9.28
N LEU A 135 9.89 -8.68 9.03
CA LEU A 135 11.11 -8.00 9.42
C LEU A 135 10.78 -6.80 10.31
N LYS A 136 11.68 -6.46 11.22
CA LYS A 136 11.60 -5.28 12.08
C LYS A 136 12.86 -4.43 11.91
N SER A 137 12.71 -3.11 11.80
CA SER A 137 13.86 -2.20 11.80
C SER A 137 14.52 -2.13 13.18
N LEU A 138 15.84 -2.14 13.19
CA LEU A 138 16.65 -1.95 14.42
C LEU A 138 16.83 -0.48 14.78
N THR A 139 16.47 0.41 13.86
CA THR A 139 16.54 1.87 14.02
C THR A 139 15.20 2.50 13.65
N GLY A 140 14.99 3.78 13.95
CA GLY A 140 13.81 4.52 13.52
C GLY A 140 13.82 4.90 12.02
N ASP A 141 14.91 4.60 11.30
CA ASP A 141 15.06 4.87 9.86
C ASP A 141 14.72 3.61 9.06
N PRO A 142 13.75 3.65 8.11
CA PRO A 142 13.48 2.53 7.21
C PRO A 142 14.71 2.09 6.40
N PHE A 143 15.67 2.97 6.20
CA PHE A 143 16.90 2.67 5.48
C PHE A 143 18.03 2.16 6.38
N GLY A 144 17.73 1.90 7.68
CA GLY A 144 18.62 1.29 8.66
C GLY A 144 18.75 -0.24 8.52
N ASP A 145 19.21 -0.89 9.58
CA ASP A 145 19.33 -2.35 9.62
C ASP A 145 18.02 -2.99 10.11
N TRP A 146 17.80 -4.24 9.68
CA TRP A 146 16.58 -4.99 9.90
C TRP A 146 16.89 -6.36 10.51
N GLU A 147 15.97 -6.88 11.31
CA GLU A 147 16.01 -8.24 11.84
C GLU A 147 14.80 -9.05 11.38
N PHE A 148 14.98 -10.33 11.17
CA PHE A 148 13.90 -11.28 10.90
C PHE A 148 13.15 -11.58 12.21
N ILE A 149 11.83 -11.38 12.22
CA ILE A 149 11.00 -11.58 13.42
C ILE A 149 10.14 -12.84 13.38
N GLY A 150 10.11 -13.56 12.27
CA GLY A 150 9.39 -14.84 12.18
C GLY A 150 8.38 -14.90 11.04
N ILE A 151 7.58 -15.96 11.07
CA ILE A 151 6.48 -16.27 10.15
C ILE A 151 5.17 -16.16 10.95
N PRO A 152 4.44 -15.02 10.86
CA PRO A 152 3.29 -14.74 11.75
C PRO A 152 2.13 -15.74 11.63
N ALA A 153 1.91 -16.30 10.43
CA ALA A 153 0.85 -17.27 10.13
C ALA A 153 1.45 -18.55 9.47
N PRO A 154 2.13 -19.41 10.23
CA PRO A 154 2.96 -20.48 9.66
C PRO A 154 2.17 -21.65 9.05
N ASP A 155 0.91 -21.83 9.45
CA ASP A 155 0.18 -23.09 9.19
C ASP A 155 -0.65 -23.07 7.89
N VAL A 156 -0.73 -21.93 7.20
CA VAL A 156 -1.55 -21.76 5.99
C VAL A 156 -0.78 -21.09 4.88
N TYR A 157 -1.07 -21.47 3.63
CA TYR A 157 -0.64 -20.70 2.47
C TYR A 157 -1.16 -19.26 2.60
N SER A 158 -0.26 -18.29 2.59
CA SER A 158 -0.61 -16.90 2.77
C SER A 158 0.31 -15.99 1.97
N ILE A 159 -0.30 -15.03 1.24
CA ILE A 159 0.39 -14.02 0.44
C ILE A 159 -0.25 -12.65 0.65
N ASP A 160 0.41 -11.60 0.20
CA ASP A 160 -0.08 -10.22 0.10
C ASP A 160 -0.56 -9.66 1.45
N PRO A 161 0.34 -9.59 2.44
CA PRO A 161 -0.01 -9.07 3.76
C PRO A 161 -0.24 -7.57 3.71
N THR A 162 -1.22 -7.09 4.47
CA THR A 162 -1.35 -5.69 4.85
C THR A 162 -1.83 -5.57 6.29
N VAL A 163 -1.47 -4.49 6.96
CA VAL A 163 -1.72 -4.33 8.40
C VAL A 163 -2.42 -3.01 8.69
N PHE A 164 -3.38 -3.03 9.60
CA PHE A 164 -3.90 -1.80 10.20
C PHE A 164 -3.91 -1.88 11.73
N VAL A 165 -3.88 -0.70 12.34
CA VAL A 165 -3.91 -0.54 13.80
C VAL A 165 -5.16 0.25 14.15
N THR A 166 -5.97 -0.27 15.07
CA THR A 166 -7.14 0.45 15.57
C THR A 166 -6.76 1.57 16.53
N ASP A 167 -7.68 2.49 16.80
CA ASP A 167 -7.50 3.55 17.82
C ASP A 167 -7.20 2.99 19.23
N LEU A 168 -7.58 1.74 19.50
CA LEU A 168 -7.30 1.05 20.76
C LEU A 168 -5.92 0.39 20.78
N GLY A 169 -5.16 0.45 19.69
CA GLY A 169 -3.84 -0.15 19.54
C GLY A 169 -3.86 -1.64 19.18
N ASP A 170 -5.03 -2.21 18.92
CA ASP A 170 -5.14 -3.57 18.37
C ASP A 170 -4.67 -3.59 16.92
N THR A 171 -3.82 -4.54 16.59
CA THR A 171 -3.26 -4.71 15.25
C THR A 171 -3.90 -5.89 14.55
N TYR A 172 -4.30 -5.71 13.31
CA TYR A 172 -4.88 -6.74 12.44
C TYR A 172 -4.06 -6.86 11.16
N MET A 173 -3.92 -8.09 10.68
CA MET A 173 -3.31 -8.39 9.39
C MET A 173 -4.38 -8.99 8.48
N CYS A 174 -4.52 -8.45 7.27
CA CYS A 174 -5.27 -9.06 6.18
C CYS A 174 -4.29 -9.65 5.17
N TYR A 175 -4.66 -10.78 4.56
CA TYR A 175 -3.86 -11.46 3.55
C TYR A 175 -4.73 -12.32 2.63
N SER A 176 -4.18 -12.74 1.51
CA SER A 176 -4.81 -13.70 0.60
C SER A 176 -4.44 -15.14 0.99
N ARG A 177 -5.45 -16.02 1.07
CA ARG A 177 -5.32 -17.45 1.34
C ARG A 177 -6.01 -18.27 0.25
N VAL A 178 -5.43 -19.40 -0.12
CA VAL A 178 -6.07 -20.34 -1.05
C VAL A 178 -7.14 -21.16 -0.30
N ASP A 179 -8.37 -21.06 -0.78
CA ASP A 179 -9.50 -21.88 -0.37
C ASP A 179 -9.82 -22.90 -1.46
N PRO A 180 -10.02 -24.21 -1.14
CA PRO A 180 -10.20 -25.25 -2.15
C PRO A 180 -11.50 -25.13 -2.95
N VAL A 181 -12.47 -24.34 -2.47
CA VAL A 181 -13.78 -24.17 -3.11
C VAL A 181 -13.88 -22.82 -3.82
N TYR A 182 -13.40 -21.77 -3.16
CA TYR A 182 -13.61 -20.38 -3.58
C TYR A 182 -12.39 -19.74 -4.25
N GLY A 183 -11.25 -20.44 -4.34
CA GLY A 183 -10.01 -19.90 -4.85
C GLY A 183 -9.26 -19.06 -3.80
N GLN A 184 -8.68 -17.95 -4.20
CA GLN A 184 -8.04 -17.04 -3.25
C GLN A 184 -9.10 -16.13 -2.60
N VAL A 185 -9.10 -16.13 -1.27
CA VAL A 185 -10.02 -15.37 -0.42
C VAL A 185 -9.23 -14.41 0.47
N LEU A 186 -9.87 -13.37 0.95
CA LEU A 186 -9.26 -12.47 1.92
C LEU A 186 -9.58 -12.95 3.34
N ASP A 187 -8.52 -13.30 4.06
CA ASP A 187 -8.58 -13.62 5.48
C ASP A 187 -8.05 -12.43 6.30
N ILE A 188 -8.60 -12.24 7.49
CA ILE A 188 -8.12 -11.29 8.48
C ILE A 188 -7.85 -12.01 9.80
N THR A 189 -6.84 -11.54 10.53
CA THR A 189 -6.48 -12.04 11.84
C THR A 189 -6.08 -10.92 12.77
N LYS A 190 -6.45 -11.02 14.05
CA LYS A 190 -5.87 -10.16 15.08
C LYS A 190 -4.45 -10.62 15.38
N MET A 191 -3.49 -9.72 15.32
CA MET A 191 -2.11 -10.03 15.68
C MET A 191 -1.95 -10.03 17.19
N ILE A 192 -1.32 -11.09 17.72
CA ILE A 192 -0.97 -11.20 19.15
C ILE A 192 0.25 -10.31 19.45
N ASN A 193 1.17 -10.28 18.52
CA ASN A 193 2.35 -9.43 18.47
C ASN A 193 2.87 -9.38 17.02
N PRO A 194 3.87 -8.58 16.68
CA PRO A 194 4.37 -8.46 15.29
C PRO A 194 4.85 -9.76 14.63
N SER A 195 5.21 -10.78 15.42
CA SER A 195 5.70 -12.08 14.91
C SER A 195 4.67 -13.20 15.01
N ARG A 196 3.43 -12.93 15.45
CA ARG A 196 2.42 -13.97 15.69
C ARG A 196 1.00 -13.48 15.47
N CYS A 197 0.30 -14.15 14.59
CA CYS A 197 -1.14 -13.99 14.37
C CYS A 197 -1.97 -14.88 15.31
N GLY A 198 -3.22 -14.47 15.53
CA GLY A 198 -4.27 -15.27 16.14
C GLY A 198 -4.97 -16.17 15.13
N ALA A 199 -6.21 -16.58 15.43
CA ALA A 199 -7.06 -17.27 14.46
C ALA A 199 -7.40 -16.36 13.28
N ALA A 200 -7.44 -16.92 12.09
CA ALA A 200 -7.81 -16.20 10.87
C ALA A 200 -9.27 -16.47 10.49
N TYR A 201 -9.90 -15.49 9.87
CA TYR A 201 -11.30 -15.53 9.47
C TYR A 201 -11.45 -14.96 8.07
N THR A 202 -12.17 -15.66 7.21
CA THR A 202 -12.45 -15.17 5.85
C THR A 202 -13.47 -14.03 5.91
N ILE A 203 -13.09 -12.87 5.39
CA ILE A 203 -13.95 -11.68 5.34
C ILE A 203 -14.51 -11.41 3.94
N ALA A 204 -13.85 -11.90 2.89
CA ALA A 204 -14.34 -11.76 1.52
C ALA A 204 -13.87 -12.90 0.61
N ARG A 205 -14.71 -13.21 -0.38
CA ARG A 205 -14.44 -14.08 -1.52
C ARG A 205 -15.00 -13.42 -2.78
N ALA A 206 -14.60 -13.91 -3.96
CA ALA A 206 -15.16 -13.41 -5.21
C ALA A 206 -16.66 -13.76 -5.31
N GLU A 207 -17.51 -12.74 -5.42
CA GLU A 207 -18.97 -12.84 -5.43
C GLU A 207 -19.62 -11.97 -6.52
N LEU A 208 -18.90 -10.98 -7.04
CA LEU A 208 -19.37 -10.06 -8.06
C LEU A 208 -18.89 -10.53 -9.44
N ASP A 209 -19.67 -10.28 -10.48
CA ASP A 209 -19.37 -10.73 -11.85
C ASP A 209 -18.00 -10.24 -12.33
N TRP A 210 -17.59 -9.04 -11.97
CA TRP A 210 -16.30 -8.48 -12.36
C TRP A 210 -15.11 -9.07 -11.56
N GLU A 211 -15.34 -9.68 -10.40
CA GLU A 211 -14.30 -10.31 -9.57
C GLU A 211 -13.91 -11.71 -10.06
N ALA A 212 -14.71 -12.31 -10.91
CA ALA A 212 -14.53 -13.71 -11.33
C ALA A 212 -14.72 -13.87 -12.84
N VAL A 213 -13.99 -13.06 -13.62
CA VAL A 213 -13.99 -13.17 -15.09
C VAL A 213 -13.15 -14.36 -15.52
N ALA A 214 -13.63 -15.15 -16.47
CA ALA A 214 -12.90 -16.30 -16.99
C ALA A 214 -11.48 -15.92 -17.46
N PRO A 215 -10.43 -16.72 -17.15
CA PRO A 215 -10.49 -18.06 -16.54
C PRO A 215 -10.53 -18.07 -14.99
N HIS A 216 -10.59 -16.93 -14.32
CA HIS A 216 -10.52 -16.77 -12.86
C HIS A 216 -11.90 -16.94 -12.21
N THR A 217 -12.47 -18.13 -12.27
CA THR A 217 -13.80 -18.44 -11.71
C THR A 217 -13.77 -19.63 -10.78
N GLY A 218 -14.74 -19.75 -9.87
CA GLY A 218 -14.84 -20.86 -8.92
C GLY A 218 -13.57 -21.00 -8.07
N SER A 219 -13.01 -22.20 -8.00
CA SER A 219 -11.75 -22.45 -7.25
C SER A 219 -10.51 -21.77 -7.84
N ASN A 220 -10.62 -21.12 -9.00
CA ASN A 220 -9.58 -20.30 -9.60
C ASN A 220 -9.84 -18.80 -9.45
N ALA A 221 -10.93 -18.39 -8.79
CA ALA A 221 -11.18 -16.99 -8.49
C ALA A 221 -10.08 -16.44 -7.56
N ILE A 222 -9.76 -15.16 -7.72
CA ILE A 222 -8.65 -14.54 -6.99
C ILE A 222 -9.13 -13.23 -6.36
N LEU A 223 -8.99 -13.13 -5.03
CA LEU A 223 -8.96 -11.87 -4.30
C LEU A 223 -7.61 -11.78 -3.57
N GLU A 224 -6.89 -10.70 -3.80
CA GLU A 224 -5.53 -10.51 -3.26
C GLU A 224 -5.16 -9.02 -3.13
N GLY A 225 -3.91 -8.70 -2.80
CA GLY A 225 -3.33 -7.36 -2.85
C GLY A 225 -4.11 -6.33 -2.02
N GLY A 226 -4.50 -6.70 -0.80
CA GLY A 226 -5.22 -5.81 0.10
C GLY A 226 -4.39 -4.65 0.60
N PHE A 227 -5.00 -3.47 0.79
CA PHE A 227 -4.40 -2.31 1.45
C PHE A 227 -5.44 -1.49 2.22
N PHE A 228 -5.13 -1.13 3.46
CA PHE A 228 -6.04 -0.35 4.29
C PHE A 228 -5.91 1.16 4.05
N VAL A 229 -7.05 1.81 3.82
CA VAL A 229 -7.17 3.26 3.65
C VAL A 229 -8.13 3.83 4.66
N GLU A 230 -7.69 4.86 5.39
CA GLU A 230 -8.56 5.59 6.31
C GLU A 230 -8.85 7.00 5.78
N ASN A 231 -10.12 7.40 5.86
CA ASN A 231 -10.54 8.75 5.55
C ASN A 231 -11.72 9.18 6.44
N LYS A 232 -11.54 10.26 7.20
CA LYS A 232 -12.57 10.87 8.08
C LYS A 232 -13.24 9.86 9.02
N GLY A 233 -12.45 8.97 9.62
CA GLY A 233 -12.93 7.94 10.54
C GLY A 233 -13.65 6.76 9.86
N ARG A 234 -13.58 6.66 8.54
CA ARG A 234 -14.02 5.48 7.77
C ARG A 234 -12.79 4.67 7.37
N LEU A 235 -12.87 3.36 7.54
CA LEU A 235 -11.82 2.42 7.16
C LEU A 235 -12.27 1.62 5.93
N PHE A 236 -11.40 1.56 4.93
CA PHE A 236 -11.60 0.79 3.72
C PHE A 236 -10.46 -0.20 3.54
N LEU A 237 -10.76 -1.42 3.13
CA LEU A 237 -9.80 -2.37 2.58
C LEU A 237 -9.96 -2.36 1.06
N ILE A 238 -8.98 -1.80 0.38
CA ILE A 238 -8.91 -1.86 -1.08
C ILE A 238 -8.21 -3.16 -1.43
N TYR A 239 -8.79 -3.96 -2.32
CA TYR A 239 -8.26 -5.27 -2.73
C TYR A 239 -8.27 -5.39 -4.24
N SER A 240 -7.59 -6.40 -4.76
CA SER A 240 -7.57 -6.73 -6.18
C SER A 240 -8.33 -8.02 -6.46
N ALA A 241 -8.94 -8.09 -7.63
CA ALA A 241 -9.66 -9.27 -8.09
C ALA A 241 -9.24 -9.67 -9.50
N ASN A 242 -9.40 -10.95 -9.84
CA ASN A 242 -8.88 -11.67 -11.01
C ASN A 242 -7.35 -11.92 -10.93
N GLY A 243 -6.73 -12.44 -11.99
CA GLY A 243 -5.28 -12.67 -12.04
C GLY A 243 -4.51 -11.41 -12.38
N CYS A 244 -3.41 -11.16 -11.69
CA CYS A 244 -2.57 -9.96 -11.82
C CYS A 244 -1.94 -9.72 -13.22
N PHE A 245 -2.00 -10.73 -14.08
CA PHE A 245 -1.57 -10.67 -15.49
C PHE A 245 -2.77 -10.69 -16.46
N SER A 246 -3.99 -10.54 -15.95
CA SER A 246 -5.20 -10.41 -16.75
C SER A 246 -5.54 -8.93 -16.93
N LYS A 247 -6.01 -8.56 -18.12
CA LYS A 247 -6.55 -7.21 -18.34
C LYS A 247 -7.74 -6.88 -17.45
N TYR A 248 -8.38 -7.89 -16.89
CA TYR A 248 -9.53 -7.76 -15.98
C TYR A 248 -9.12 -7.61 -14.50
N TYR A 249 -7.82 -7.65 -14.18
CA TYR A 249 -7.36 -7.33 -12.84
C TYR A 249 -7.84 -5.93 -12.48
N ALA A 250 -8.47 -5.76 -11.32
CA ALA A 250 -9.15 -4.53 -10.95
C ALA A 250 -9.19 -4.37 -9.44
N LEU A 251 -9.30 -3.11 -8.98
CA LEU A 251 -9.43 -2.80 -7.55
C LEU A 251 -10.89 -2.81 -7.12
N GLY A 252 -11.17 -3.45 -5.98
CA GLY A 252 -12.45 -3.41 -5.28
C GLY A 252 -12.34 -2.78 -3.90
N VAL A 253 -13.48 -2.59 -3.23
CA VAL A 253 -13.55 -1.94 -1.92
C VAL A 253 -14.41 -2.73 -0.96
N LEU A 254 -13.85 -3.05 0.20
CA LEU A 254 -14.57 -3.46 1.41
C LEU A 254 -14.56 -2.29 2.38
N GLU A 255 -15.72 -1.84 2.82
CA GLU A 255 -15.86 -0.80 3.83
C GLU A 255 -16.13 -1.42 5.19
N TYR A 256 -15.31 -1.10 6.18
CA TYR A 256 -15.56 -1.49 7.56
C TYR A 256 -16.73 -0.72 8.14
N THR A 257 -17.74 -1.44 8.60
CA THR A 257 -19.00 -0.88 9.12
C THR A 257 -19.09 -0.87 10.65
N GLY A 258 -18.01 -1.32 11.30
CA GLY A 258 -17.92 -1.42 12.77
C GLY A 258 -18.08 -2.85 13.28
N GLY A 259 -17.83 -3.04 14.58
CA GLY A 259 -17.87 -4.34 15.23
C GLY A 259 -16.51 -5.03 15.31
N ASP A 260 -16.50 -6.37 15.29
CA ASP A 260 -15.26 -7.14 15.27
C ASP A 260 -14.74 -7.23 13.81
N PRO A 261 -13.53 -6.73 13.50
CA PRO A 261 -12.96 -6.82 12.17
C PRO A 261 -12.81 -8.25 11.64
N CYS A 262 -12.74 -9.23 12.51
CA CYS A 262 -12.65 -10.66 12.14
C CYS A 262 -13.99 -11.25 11.64
N LEU A 263 -15.08 -10.50 11.67
CA LEU A 263 -16.37 -10.97 11.18
C LEU A 263 -16.65 -10.41 9.77
N ALA A 264 -17.01 -11.28 8.84
CA ALA A 264 -17.34 -10.88 7.45
C ALA A 264 -18.45 -9.84 7.40
N GLN A 265 -19.44 -9.90 8.28
CA GLN A 265 -20.54 -8.93 8.38
C GLN A 265 -20.11 -7.53 8.82
N SER A 266 -18.91 -7.37 9.35
CA SER A 266 -18.33 -6.06 9.67
C SER A 266 -17.78 -5.33 8.44
N TRP A 267 -17.78 -6.00 7.28
CA TRP A 267 -17.28 -5.49 6.02
C TRP A 267 -18.39 -5.45 4.97
N LYS A 268 -18.60 -4.29 4.39
CA LYS A 268 -19.53 -4.10 3.28
C LYS A 268 -18.75 -4.06 1.98
N LYS A 269 -18.99 -5.02 1.09
CA LYS A 269 -18.44 -5.03 -0.25
C LYS A 269 -19.20 -4.02 -1.13
N HIS A 270 -18.47 -3.17 -1.84
CA HIS A 270 -19.05 -2.27 -2.84
C HIS A 270 -19.21 -3.00 -4.18
N PRO A 271 -20.32 -2.76 -4.93
CA PRO A 271 -20.64 -3.58 -6.09
C PRO A 271 -19.79 -3.30 -7.33
N GLU A 272 -19.28 -2.06 -7.45
CA GLU A 272 -18.49 -1.64 -8.61
C GLU A 272 -17.00 -1.60 -8.29
N PRO A 273 -16.12 -1.87 -9.27
CA PRO A 273 -14.68 -1.71 -9.07
C PRO A 273 -14.33 -0.24 -8.81
N LEU A 274 -13.36 -0.01 -7.93
CA LEU A 274 -12.77 1.31 -7.68
C LEU A 274 -11.91 1.79 -8.85
N LEU A 275 -11.19 0.86 -9.48
CA LEU A 275 -10.34 1.10 -10.65
C LEU A 275 -10.34 -0.15 -11.51
N SER A 276 -10.55 0.00 -12.81
CA SER A 276 -10.48 -1.06 -13.81
C SER A 276 -9.74 -0.58 -15.05
N PHE A 277 -9.54 -1.45 -16.05
CA PHE A 277 -8.83 -1.08 -17.28
C PHE A 277 -9.48 0.12 -17.99
N GLY A 278 -8.65 0.98 -18.57
CA GLY A 278 -9.05 2.18 -19.30
C GLY A 278 -7.83 2.97 -19.76
N ASN A 279 -8.00 3.92 -20.65
CA ASN A 279 -6.97 4.88 -21.12
C ASN A 279 -5.60 4.22 -21.48
N GLY A 280 -5.64 3.00 -22.06
CA GLY A 280 -4.44 2.26 -22.44
C GLY A 280 -3.72 1.55 -21.30
N VAL A 281 -4.26 1.57 -20.09
CA VAL A 281 -3.76 0.82 -18.93
C VAL A 281 -4.67 -0.39 -18.72
N TYR A 282 -4.10 -1.58 -18.65
CA TYR A 282 -4.81 -2.85 -18.49
C TYR A 282 -4.42 -3.52 -17.20
N GLY A 283 -5.39 -4.19 -16.56
CA GLY A 283 -5.17 -4.90 -15.30
C GLY A 283 -4.60 -4.03 -14.18
N PRO A 284 -5.14 -2.82 -13.92
CA PRO A 284 -4.65 -2.00 -12.81
C PRO A 284 -5.04 -2.63 -11.48
N GLY A 285 -4.02 -2.90 -10.64
CA GLY A 285 -4.28 -3.52 -9.35
C GLY A 285 -3.06 -3.63 -8.46
N HIS A 286 -3.19 -4.39 -7.39
CA HIS A 286 -2.21 -4.58 -6.32
C HIS A 286 -1.66 -3.23 -5.84
N ALA A 287 -2.55 -2.44 -5.26
CA ALA A 287 -2.27 -1.04 -4.97
C ALA A 287 -1.81 -0.82 -3.54
N SER A 288 -0.92 0.14 -3.36
CA SER A 288 -0.64 0.78 -2.07
C SER A 288 -1.04 2.24 -2.09
N PHE A 289 -1.26 2.82 -0.91
CA PHE A 289 -1.71 4.20 -0.80
C PHE A 289 -0.81 4.97 0.15
N PHE A 290 -0.47 6.20 -0.23
CA PHE A 290 0.39 7.06 0.56
C PHE A 290 -0.12 8.50 0.59
N ARG A 291 0.18 9.22 1.68
CA ARG A 291 -0.11 10.64 1.78
C ARG A 291 1.00 11.47 1.13
N SER A 292 0.60 12.58 0.49
CA SER A 292 1.55 13.60 0.04
C SER A 292 2.38 14.15 1.21
N PRO A 293 3.57 14.73 0.95
CA PRO A 293 4.44 15.28 2.00
C PRO A 293 3.78 16.31 2.94
N ASP A 294 2.78 17.05 2.48
CA ASP A 294 2.01 17.96 3.30
C ASP A 294 0.74 17.34 3.92
N GLY A 295 0.48 16.05 3.65
CA GLY A 295 -0.63 15.27 4.18
C GLY A 295 -2.00 15.59 3.57
N THR A 296 -2.07 16.50 2.58
CA THR A 296 -3.36 16.99 2.04
C THR A 296 -3.95 16.10 0.97
N GLU A 297 -3.14 15.32 0.27
CA GLU A 297 -3.56 14.42 -0.80
C GLU A 297 -3.34 12.96 -0.43
N LEU A 298 -4.19 12.07 -0.92
CA LEU A 298 -3.99 10.63 -0.95
C LEU A 298 -3.61 10.22 -2.36
N TRP A 299 -2.57 9.44 -2.49
CA TRP A 299 -2.09 8.88 -3.75
C TRP A 299 -2.14 7.37 -3.72
N CYS A 300 -2.39 6.80 -4.88
CA CYS A 300 -2.36 5.36 -5.14
C CYS A 300 -1.17 5.04 -6.04
N ALA A 301 -0.37 4.07 -5.63
CA ALA A 301 0.58 3.39 -6.48
C ALA A 301 0.02 2.01 -6.80
N TYR A 302 -0.04 1.63 -8.08
CA TYR A 302 -0.57 0.35 -8.53
C TYR A 302 0.24 -0.14 -9.73
N HIS A 303 0.25 -1.43 -9.98
CA HIS A 303 0.78 -1.89 -11.24
C HIS A 303 -0.31 -1.97 -12.31
N GLY A 304 0.10 -1.76 -13.56
CA GLY A 304 -0.73 -1.91 -14.74
C GLY A 304 0.09 -2.34 -15.93
N MET A 305 -0.55 -2.88 -16.94
CA MET A 305 0.06 -3.30 -18.20
C MET A 305 -0.28 -2.28 -19.30
N ASP A 306 0.63 -2.08 -20.26
CA ASP A 306 0.44 -1.20 -21.41
C ASP A 306 -0.19 -1.91 -22.63
N ASN A 307 -0.40 -3.23 -22.54
CA ASN A 307 -0.94 -4.06 -23.62
C ASN A 307 -1.99 -5.04 -23.09
N ALA A 308 -3.18 -5.00 -23.68
CA ALA A 308 -4.29 -5.93 -23.36
C ALA A 308 -3.97 -7.41 -23.57
N ASN A 309 -2.99 -7.69 -24.43
CA ASN A 309 -2.54 -9.02 -24.82
C ASN A 309 -1.14 -9.34 -24.27
N SER A 310 -0.68 -8.61 -23.27
CA SER A 310 0.61 -8.89 -22.61
C SER A 310 0.52 -10.23 -21.86
N ASP A 311 0.10 -11.23 -22.59
CA ASP A 311 -0.17 -12.58 -22.20
C ASP A 311 0.67 -13.04 -21.01
N MET A 312 0.05 -12.96 -19.82
CA MET A 312 0.40 -13.83 -18.72
C MET A 312 1.87 -13.76 -18.23
N SER A 313 2.67 -12.79 -18.70
CA SER A 313 4.02 -12.60 -18.21
C SER A 313 4.02 -11.64 -17.02
N PRO A 314 4.54 -12.05 -15.86
CA PRO A 314 4.71 -11.15 -14.72
C PRO A 314 5.65 -9.97 -14.99
N ASP A 315 6.38 -9.98 -16.11
CA ASP A 315 7.44 -9.01 -16.43
C ASP A 315 6.90 -7.70 -17.04
N TYR A 316 5.59 -7.57 -17.25
CA TYR A 316 4.96 -6.39 -17.86
C TYR A 316 4.06 -5.61 -16.92
N ARG A 317 4.31 -5.68 -15.61
CA ARG A 317 3.57 -4.93 -14.58
C ARG A 317 4.33 -3.66 -14.22
N TYR A 318 3.90 -2.52 -14.75
CA TYR A 318 4.56 -1.23 -14.58
C TYR A 318 3.89 -0.39 -13.49
N CYS A 319 4.69 0.32 -12.68
CA CYS A 319 4.16 1.16 -11.61
C CYS A 319 3.53 2.45 -12.17
N HIS A 320 2.28 2.68 -11.79
CA HIS A 320 1.50 3.87 -12.08
C HIS A 320 1.16 4.61 -10.78
N LEU A 321 1.08 5.92 -10.86
CA LEU A 321 0.66 6.79 -9.77
C LEU A 321 -0.62 7.54 -10.15
N GLN A 322 -1.55 7.64 -9.20
CA GLN A 322 -2.78 8.39 -9.40
C GLN A 322 -3.25 8.99 -8.08
N ARG A 323 -3.68 10.26 -8.12
CA ARG A 323 -4.30 10.88 -6.95
C ARG A 323 -5.68 10.27 -6.71
N VAL A 324 -6.00 10.00 -5.45
CA VAL A 324 -7.30 9.50 -5.00
C VAL A 324 -8.13 10.67 -4.50
N GLU A 325 -9.30 10.83 -5.06
CA GLU A 325 -10.29 11.79 -4.59
C GLU A 325 -11.27 11.10 -3.62
N PHE A 326 -12.01 11.90 -2.89
CA PHE A 326 -13.10 11.41 -2.04
C PHE A 326 -14.39 12.13 -2.38
N ASP A 327 -15.46 11.39 -2.49
CA ASP A 327 -16.77 11.97 -2.66
C ASP A 327 -17.27 12.70 -1.39
N LYS A 328 -18.45 13.29 -1.43
CA LYS A 328 -19.04 14.01 -0.30
C LYS A 328 -19.27 13.13 0.94
N SER A 329 -19.42 11.82 0.74
CA SER A 329 -19.57 10.84 1.83
C SER A 329 -18.23 10.43 2.43
N GLY A 330 -17.10 10.75 1.79
CA GLY A 330 -15.77 10.32 2.14
C GLY A 330 -15.39 8.96 1.56
N TYR A 331 -16.14 8.45 0.57
CA TYR A 331 -15.80 7.24 -0.18
C TYR A 331 -14.70 7.54 -1.22
N PRO A 332 -13.68 6.65 -1.39
CA PRO A 332 -12.62 6.85 -2.37
C PRO A 332 -13.15 6.80 -3.80
N VAL A 333 -12.63 7.67 -4.66
CA VAL A 333 -12.98 7.76 -6.08
C VAL A 333 -11.70 7.91 -6.90
N MET A 334 -11.50 7.08 -7.90
CA MET A 334 -10.32 7.15 -8.75
C MET A 334 -10.63 7.47 -10.22
N GLY A 335 -11.84 7.13 -10.69
CA GLY A 335 -12.19 7.25 -12.11
C GLY A 335 -11.47 6.21 -12.97
N GLU A 336 -11.01 6.62 -14.16
CA GLU A 336 -10.21 5.76 -15.03
C GLU A 336 -8.71 5.87 -14.70
N PRO A 337 -7.91 4.84 -15.01
CA PRO A 337 -6.45 4.91 -14.80
C PRO A 337 -5.81 5.99 -15.70
N ILE A 338 -4.73 6.58 -15.23
CA ILE A 338 -4.01 7.63 -15.98
C ILE A 338 -2.98 6.97 -16.89
N GLY A 339 -3.21 7.06 -18.22
CA GLY A 339 -2.30 6.56 -19.24
C GLY A 339 -1.06 7.43 -19.47
N GLY A 340 -0.10 6.90 -20.23
CA GLY A 340 1.24 7.45 -20.40
C GLY A 340 1.36 8.84 -21.04
N ASP A 341 0.37 9.29 -21.80
CA ASP A 341 0.39 10.60 -22.45
C ASP A 341 -0.07 11.76 -21.55
N THR A 342 -0.53 11.45 -20.34
CA THR A 342 -1.06 12.45 -19.41
C THR A 342 0.03 12.95 -18.47
N LEU A 343 0.25 14.28 -18.45
CA LEU A 343 1.13 14.93 -17.49
C LEU A 343 0.48 14.99 -16.11
N ILE A 344 1.18 14.48 -15.11
CA ILE A 344 0.75 14.41 -13.72
C ILE A 344 1.57 15.40 -12.90
N THR A 345 0.89 16.26 -12.13
CA THR A 345 1.57 17.14 -11.16
C THR A 345 2.05 16.31 -9.98
N PRO A 346 3.30 16.51 -9.49
CA PRO A 346 3.79 15.82 -8.31
C PRO A 346 2.92 15.99 -7.07
N PRO A 347 3.01 15.08 -6.08
CA PRO A 347 2.29 15.22 -4.81
C PRO A 347 2.56 16.55 -4.11
N SER A 348 1.51 17.09 -3.50
CA SER A 348 1.57 18.37 -2.80
C SER A 348 2.60 18.34 -1.65
N GLY A 349 3.40 19.38 -1.53
CA GLY A 349 4.45 19.49 -0.50
C GLY A 349 5.76 18.78 -0.84
N GLU A 350 5.89 18.13 -1.99
CA GLU A 350 7.17 17.58 -2.47
C GLU A 350 8.16 18.72 -2.71
N LYS A 351 9.37 18.62 -2.13
CA LYS A 351 10.41 19.68 -2.21
C LYS A 351 11.38 19.39 -3.36
N GLU A 352 11.94 20.50 -3.94
CA GLU A 352 13.06 20.41 -4.90
C GLU A 352 14.33 19.83 -4.27
#